data_71e7a359355efe72b3ec57404561f647
#
_entry.id   71e7a359355efe72b3ec57404561f647
#
_cell.length_a   1.000
_cell.length_b   1.000
_cell.length_c   1.000
_cell.angle_alpha   90.00
_cell.angle_beta   90.00
_cell.angle_gamma   90.00
#
_symmetry.space_group_name_H-M   'P 1'
#
loop_
_entity.id
_entity.type
_entity.pdbx_description
1 polymer ?
#
loop_
_entity_poly.entity_id
_entity_poly.type
_entity_poly.pdbx_seq_one_letter_code
_entity_poly.pdbx_strand_id
1 'polypeptide(L)'
;MSMQKVILIGGSPRVGKSTVAALWASKLLRPCLSTDDVGAALQSVLDINPMKGYPYPDYYAQRTQQQLINDIITYHQKLEPAIARLVGTHSAWGDPFVMEGWALYPELVRRIENDQVFSVWLIAEDGLFASRMRKNSSFLDNAKEPEKVVANYLHRSEWHNRTLLEQCVALKRKYIRVEDSMAPREIVAEILSML
;
A
#
# COMPACT_ATOMS: atom_id res chain seq x y z
N MET A 1 14.43 -20.25 -14.28
CA MET A 1 13.46 -19.21 -14.65
C MET A 1 14.07 -17.85 -14.35
N SER A 2 14.02 -16.88 -15.27
CA SER A 2 14.47 -15.51 -14.97
C SER A 2 13.44 -14.88 -14.04
N MET A 3 13.91 -14.25 -12.96
CA MET A 3 13.04 -13.53 -12.03
C MET A 3 12.44 -12.29 -12.72
N GLN A 4 11.16 -12.03 -12.46
CA GLN A 4 10.44 -10.89 -13.02
C GLN A 4 11.18 -9.56 -12.75
N LYS A 5 11.13 -8.64 -13.70
CA LYS A 5 11.75 -7.31 -13.59
C LYS A 5 11.07 -6.44 -12.54
N VAL A 6 9.74 -6.47 -12.51
CA VAL A 6 8.93 -5.64 -11.62
C VAL A 6 8.28 -6.51 -10.54
N ILE A 7 8.44 -6.09 -9.29
CA ILE A 7 7.81 -6.72 -8.13
C ILE A 7 6.89 -5.68 -7.49
N LEU A 8 5.61 -6.04 -7.35
CA LEU A 8 4.58 -5.18 -6.74
C LEU A 8 4.11 -5.78 -5.42
N ILE A 9 4.17 -4.99 -4.34
CA ILE A 9 3.72 -5.39 -3.00
C ILE A 9 2.60 -4.45 -2.57
N GLY A 10 1.36 -4.91 -2.69
CA GLY A 10 0.17 -4.18 -2.24
C GLY A 10 -0.13 -4.43 -0.76
N GLY A 11 -0.99 -3.60 -0.19
CA GLY A 11 -1.46 -3.77 1.19
C GLY A 11 -1.86 -2.45 1.84
N SER A 12 -2.66 -2.53 2.91
CA SER A 12 -3.14 -1.37 3.65
C SER A 12 -2.02 -0.66 4.43
N PRO A 13 -2.18 0.62 4.79
CA PRO A 13 -1.26 1.29 5.70
C PRO A 13 -1.04 0.47 6.98
N ARG A 14 0.19 0.44 7.48
CA ARG A 14 0.62 -0.32 8.69
C ARG A 14 0.60 -1.85 8.58
N VAL A 15 0.29 -2.47 7.44
CA VAL A 15 0.39 -3.94 7.28
C VAL A 15 1.85 -4.44 7.20
N GLY A 16 2.82 -3.54 7.04
CA GLY A 16 4.25 -3.88 7.02
C GLY A 16 4.87 -3.98 5.62
N LYS A 17 4.15 -3.63 4.57
CA LYS A 17 4.62 -3.71 3.18
C LYS A 17 5.95 -3.00 2.92
N SER A 18 6.16 -1.78 3.45
CA SER A 18 7.40 -1.02 3.22
C SER A 18 8.63 -1.74 3.80
N THR A 19 8.49 -2.33 5.00
CA THR A 19 9.55 -3.11 5.63
C THR A 19 9.87 -4.38 4.83
N VAL A 20 8.84 -5.09 4.39
CA VAL A 20 8.96 -6.31 3.58
C VAL A 20 9.57 -6.00 2.22
N ALA A 21 9.09 -4.95 1.56
CA ALA A 21 9.58 -4.50 0.26
C ALA A 21 11.05 -4.08 0.31
N ALA A 22 11.44 -3.26 1.29
CA ALA A 22 12.83 -2.84 1.48
C ALA A 22 13.77 -4.03 1.74
N LEU A 23 13.34 -4.97 2.59
CA LEU A 23 14.12 -6.18 2.88
C LEU A 23 14.28 -7.05 1.63
N TRP A 24 13.24 -7.24 0.86
CA TRP A 24 13.30 -8.03 -0.36
C TRP A 24 14.09 -7.33 -1.46
N ALA A 25 13.86 -6.04 -1.70
CA ALA A 25 14.62 -5.22 -2.65
C ALA A 25 16.12 -5.23 -2.36
N SER A 26 16.51 -5.11 -1.08
CA SER A 26 17.91 -5.21 -0.65
C SER A 26 18.55 -6.57 -1.00
N LYS A 27 17.81 -7.67 -0.77
CA LYS A 27 18.31 -9.03 -1.16
C LYS A 27 18.48 -9.20 -2.66
N LEU A 28 17.70 -8.47 -3.45
CA LEU A 28 17.74 -8.52 -4.92
C LEU A 28 18.67 -7.47 -5.52
N LEU A 29 19.26 -6.59 -4.71
CA LEU A 29 20.03 -5.41 -5.15
C LEU A 29 19.22 -4.55 -6.13
N ARG A 30 17.92 -4.35 -5.83
CA ARG A 30 16.99 -3.55 -6.64
C ARG A 30 16.57 -2.28 -5.90
N PRO A 31 16.33 -1.17 -6.59
CA PRO A 31 15.67 -0.02 -5.99
C PRO A 31 14.24 -0.37 -5.53
N CYS A 32 13.79 0.30 -4.47
CA CYS A 32 12.43 0.20 -3.94
C CYS A 32 11.77 1.58 -4.01
N LEU A 33 10.57 1.64 -4.58
CA LEU A 33 9.78 2.86 -4.70
C LEU A 33 8.43 2.66 -4.03
N SER A 34 8.00 3.65 -3.24
CA SER A 34 6.65 3.66 -2.68
C SER A 34 5.64 4.37 -3.59
N THR A 35 4.39 3.92 -3.60
CA THR A 35 3.30 4.69 -4.23
C THR A 35 3.06 6.02 -3.52
N ASP A 36 3.47 6.16 -2.25
CA ASP A 36 3.41 7.42 -1.52
C ASP A 36 4.44 8.43 -2.07
N ASP A 37 5.65 7.96 -2.48
CA ASP A 37 6.65 8.81 -3.15
C ASP A 37 6.15 9.27 -4.52
N VAL A 38 5.50 8.38 -5.28
CA VAL A 38 4.84 8.75 -6.55
C VAL A 38 3.77 9.82 -6.31
N GLY A 39 2.95 9.63 -5.27
CA GLY A 39 1.93 10.59 -4.87
C GLY A 39 2.52 11.95 -4.47
N ALA A 40 3.57 11.96 -3.66
CA ALA A 40 4.26 13.18 -3.25
C ALA A 40 4.84 13.94 -4.45
N ALA A 41 5.46 13.23 -5.39
CA ALA A 41 5.97 13.83 -6.63
C ALA A 41 4.86 14.45 -7.48
N LEU A 42 3.73 13.76 -7.65
CA LEU A 42 2.59 14.26 -8.41
C LEU A 42 1.90 15.45 -7.72
N GLN A 43 1.82 15.45 -6.39
CA GLN A 43 1.26 16.57 -5.62
C GLN A 43 2.06 17.86 -5.78
N SER A 44 3.32 17.80 -6.17
CA SER A 44 4.14 18.99 -6.44
C SER A 44 3.73 19.74 -7.71
N VAL A 45 3.04 19.07 -8.64
CA VAL A 45 2.65 19.60 -9.95
C VAL A 45 1.14 19.55 -10.21
N LEU A 46 0.39 18.75 -9.44
CA LEU A 46 -1.05 18.55 -9.58
C LEU A 46 -1.77 18.80 -8.25
N ASP A 47 -2.95 19.37 -8.31
CA ASP A 47 -3.80 19.54 -7.13
C ASP A 47 -4.59 18.26 -6.83
N ILE A 48 -3.90 17.26 -6.27
CA ILE A 48 -4.47 15.94 -5.97
C ILE A 48 -4.44 15.55 -4.50
N ASN A 49 -3.90 16.40 -3.63
CA ASN A 49 -3.78 16.10 -2.20
C ASN A 49 -5.13 16.15 -1.49
N PRO A 50 -5.70 15.02 -1.01
CA PRO A 50 -6.98 15.02 -0.30
C PRO A 50 -6.91 15.71 1.07
N MET A 51 -5.70 15.87 1.63
CA MET A 51 -5.46 16.51 2.93
C MET A 51 -5.09 17.98 2.80
N LYS A 52 -5.16 18.56 1.59
CA LYS A 52 -4.78 19.96 1.36
C LYS A 52 -5.56 20.90 2.30
N GLY A 53 -4.83 21.70 3.06
CA GLY A 53 -5.41 22.65 4.02
C GLY A 53 -5.71 22.08 5.41
N TYR A 54 -5.40 20.82 5.67
CA TYR A 54 -5.57 20.16 6.97
C TYR A 54 -4.24 19.65 7.53
N PRO A 55 -3.91 19.89 8.82
CA PRO A 55 -2.94 19.09 9.53
C PRO A 55 -3.35 17.60 9.50
N TYR A 56 -2.38 16.72 9.48
CA TYR A 56 -2.63 15.28 9.30
C TYR A 56 -3.67 14.68 10.27
N PRO A 57 -3.62 14.92 11.60
CA PRO A 57 -4.65 14.42 12.50
C PRO A 57 -6.01 15.05 12.27
N ASP A 58 -6.04 16.37 12.00
CA ASP A 58 -7.28 17.13 11.83
C ASP A 58 -8.07 16.67 10.59
N TYR A 59 -7.39 16.23 9.55
CA TYR A 59 -8.04 15.65 8.37
C TYR A 59 -8.94 14.47 8.75
N TYR A 60 -8.45 13.55 9.59
CA TYR A 60 -9.26 12.42 10.05
C TYR A 60 -10.40 12.84 11.00
N ALA A 61 -10.15 13.80 11.87
CA ALA A 61 -11.16 14.26 12.82
C ALA A 61 -12.33 14.99 12.14
N GLN A 62 -12.06 15.71 11.04
CA GLN A 62 -13.05 16.54 10.36
C GLN A 62 -13.81 15.84 9.23
N ARG A 63 -13.44 14.62 8.86
CA ARG A 63 -14.09 13.83 7.82
C ARG A 63 -14.99 12.74 8.40
N THR A 64 -16.09 12.46 7.71
CA THR A 64 -16.85 11.23 7.96
C THR A 64 -16.09 10.03 7.40
N GLN A 65 -16.40 8.85 7.90
CA GLN A 65 -15.81 7.59 7.40
C GLN A 65 -15.99 7.42 5.89
N GLN A 66 -17.17 7.75 5.37
CA GLN A 66 -17.47 7.66 3.94
C GLN A 66 -16.67 8.70 3.11
N GLN A 67 -16.47 9.90 3.63
CA GLN A 67 -15.60 10.90 2.98
C GLN A 67 -14.16 10.42 2.90
N LEU A 68 -13.62 9.83 3.98
CA LEU A 68 -12.27 9.26 3.98
C LEU A 68 -12.09 8.13 2.97
N ILE A 69 -13.12 7.29 2.78
CA ILE A 69 -13.12 6.23 1.77
C ILE A 69 -13.15 6.85 0.36
N ASN A 70 -14.02 7.81 0.10
CA ASN A 70 -14.13 8.45 -1.20
C ASN A 70 -12.86 9.23 -1.58
N ASP A 71 -12.26 9.92 -0.60
CA ASP A 71 -11.03 10.67 -0.78
C ASP A 71 -9.87 9.74 -1.21
N ILE A 72 -9.71 8.56 -0.56
CA ILE A 72 -8.67 7.60 -0.93
C ILE A 72 -8.93 6.97 -2.30
N ILE A 73 -10.17 6.61 -2.63
CA ILE A 73 -10.51 6.07 -3.96
C ILE A 73 -10.12 7.08 -5.03
N THR A 74 -10.56 8.33 -4.87
CA THR A 74 -10.29 9.41 -5.82
C THR A 74 -8.79 9.68 -5.96
N TYR A 75 -8.07 9.70 -4.83
CA TYR A 75 -6.64 9.92 -4.82
C TYR A 75 -5.89 8.80 -5.55
N HIS A 76 -6.19 7.54 -5.24
CA HIS A 76 -5.54 6.40 -5.88
C HIS A 76 -5.83 6.34 -7.39
N GLN A 77 -7.05 6.65 -7.82
CA GLN A 77 -7.38 6.74 -9.25
C GLN A 77 -6.51 7.77 -9.98
N LYS A 78 -6.17 8.89 -9.32
CA LYS A 78 -5.27 9.90 -9.89
C LYS A 78 -3.81 9.44 -9.97
N LEU A 79 -3.39 8.47 -9.14
CA LEU A 79 -2.06 7.87 -9.19
C LEU A 79 -1.94 6.76 -10.26
N GLU A 80 -3.03 6.11 -10.63
CA GLU A 80 -3.03 4.96 -11.55
C GLU A 80 -2.23 5.21 -12.85
N PRO A 81 -2.36 6.34 -13.57
CA PRO A 81 -1.62 6.54 -14.80
C PRO A 81 -0.10 6.57 -14.61
N ALA A 82 0.38 7.17 -13.51
CA ALA A 82 1.80 7.23 -13.21
C ALA A 82 2.34 5.85 -12.80
N ILE A 83 1.60 5.10 -11.97
CA ILE A 83 1.94 3.72 -11.59
C ILE A 83 2.00 2.85 -12.84
N ALA A 84 0.99 2.91 -13.70
CA ALA A 84 0.95 2.15 -14.94
C ALA A 84 2.14 2.48 -15.86
N ARG A 85 2.50 3.76 -15.97
CA ARG A 85 3.64 4.20 -16.76
C ARG A 85 4.96 3.66 -16.23
N LEU A 86 5.19 3.72 -14.90
CA LEU A 86 6.39 3.19 -14.26
C LEU A 86 6.49 1.67 -14.46
N VAL A 87 5.44 0.92 -14.16
CA VAL A 87 5.40 -0.53 -14.36
C VAL A 87 5.66 -0.89 -15.83
N GLY A 88 4.98 -0.25 -16.76
CA GLY A 88 5.16 -0.49 -18.19
C GLY A 88 6.58 -0.19 -18.68
N THR A 89 7.18 0.91 -18.23
CA THR A 89 8.55 1.26 -18.59
C THR A 89 9.55 0.22 -18.09
N HIS A 90 9.49 -0.14 -16.81
CA HIS A 90 10.44 -1.05 -16.18
C HIS A 90 10.25 -2.52 -16.59
N SER A 91 9.02 -2.94 -16.88
CA SER A 91 8.79 -4.28 -17.42
C SER A 91 9.29 -4.45 -18.85
N ALA A 92 9.28 -3.37 -19.65
CA ALA A 92 9.75 -3.40 -21.04
C ALA A 92 11.28 -3.28 -21.14
N TRP A 93 11.84 -2.11 -20.81
CA TRP A 93 13.25 -1.78 -21.07
C TRP A 93 14.01 -1.20 -19.87
N GLY A 94 13.33 -0.69 -18.84
CA GLY A 94 13.97 -0.12 -17.66
C GLY A 94 14.61 -1.18 -16.77
N ASP A 95 15.36 -0.71 -15.77
CA ASP A 95 16.00 -1.56 -14.76
C ASP A 95 14.96 -2.24 -13.87
N PRO A 96 15.25 -3.47 -13.37
CA PRO A 96 14.38 -4.14 -12.41
C PRO A 96 14.20 -3.33 -11.13
N PHE A 97 12.98 -3.30 -10.58
CA PHE A 97 12.68 -2.60 -9.34
C PHE A 97 11.57 -3.27 -8.52
N VAL A 98 11.43 -2.84 -7.29
CA VAL A 98 10.33 -3.19 -6.39
C VAL A 98 9.48 -1.95 -6.18
N MET A 99 8.16 -2.08 -6.28
CA MET A 99 7.22 -1.03 -5.90
C MET A 99 6.30 -1.55 -4.80
N GLU A 100 6.13 -0.76 -3.76
CA GLU A 100 5.17 -1.06 -2.72
C GLU A 100 4.16 0.06 -2.56
N GLY A 101 2.99 -0.25 -2.05
CA GLY A 101 2.04 0.79 -1.69
C GLY A 101 0.60 0.36 -1.58
N TRP A 102 -0.19 1.24 -0.98
CA TRP A 102 -1.61 1.03 -0.77
C TRP A 102 -2.47 1.40 -1.99
N ALA A 103 -1.88 2.13 -2.98
CA ALA A 103 -2.53 2.38 -4.26
C ALA A 103 -2.44 1.19 -5.25
N LEU A 104 -1.73 0.11 -4.89
CA LEU A 104 -1.61 -1.10 -5.71
C LEU A 104 -2.83 -2.00 -5.48
N TYR A 105 -3.96 -1.67 -6.10
CA TYR A 105 -5.14 -2.53 -6.07
C TYR A 105 -4.98 -3.72 -7.03
N PRO A 106 -5.50 -4.92 -6.68
CA PRO A 106 -5.50 -6.06 -7.61
C PRO A 106 -6.13 -5.76 -8.97
N GLU A 107 -7.19 -4.97 -9.01
CA GLU A 107 -7.85 -4.54 -10.26
C GLU A 107 -6.95 -3.64 -11.12
N LEU A 108 -6.19 -2.74 -10.53
CA LEU A 108 -5.20 -1.93 -11.25
C LEU A 108 -4.12 -2.84 -11.84
N VAL A 109 -3.53 -3.69 -10.98
CA VAL A 109 -2.43 -4.56 -11.38
C VAL A 109 -2.84 -5.51 -12.52
N ARG A 110 -4.07 -6.04 -12.49
CA ARG A 110 -4.62 -6.87 -13.57
C ARG A 110 -4.59 -6.17 -14.94
N ARG A 111 -4.73 -4.85 -14.97
CA ARG A 111 -4.73 -4.07 -16.22
C ARG A 111 -3.32 -3.76 -16.75
N ILE A 112 -2.31 -3.81 -15.90
CA ILE A 112 -0.94 -3.37 -16.22
C ILE A 112 0.11 -4.47 -16.14
N GLU A 113 -0.25 -5.66 -15.67
CA GLU A 113 0.66 -6.79 -15.54
C GLU A 113 1.01 -7.43 -16.89
N ASN A 114 2.17 -8.04 -16.93
CA ASN A 114 2.67 -8.90 -18.01
C ASN A 114 3.66 -9.92 -17.42
N ASP A 115 4.30 -10.74 -18.24
CA ASP A 115 5.22 -11.81 -17.82
C ASP A 115 6.42 -11.32 -17.00
N GLN A 116 6.72 -10.02 -17.02
CA GLN A 116 7.81 -9.39 -16.27
C GLN A 116 7.35 -8.81 -14.93
N VAL A 117 6.07 -8.95 -14.56
CA VAL A 117 5.50 -8.41 -13.33
C VAL A 117 5.10 -9.54 -12.40
N PHE A 118 5.65 -9.54 -11.19
CA PHE A 118 5.16 -10.33 -10.06
C PHE A 118 4.40 -9.42 -9.10
N SER A 119 3.30 -9.90 -8.56
CA SER A 119 2.50 -9.13 -7.61
C SER A 119 2.01 -9.99 -6.44
N VAL A 120 2.00 -9.41 -5.24
CA VAL A 120 1.50 -10.04 -4.01
C VAL A 120 0.91 -8.98 -3.09
N TRP A 121 -0.10 -9.36 -2.31
CA TRP A 121 -0.76 -8.47 -1.36
C TRP A 121 -0.57 -8.95 0.07
N LEU A 122 -0.26 -8.00 0.96
CA LEU A 122 -0.24 -8.24 2.39
C LEU A 122 -1.60 -7.85 2.96
N ILE A 123 -2.31 -8.82 3.49
CA ILE A 123 -3.65 -8.68 4.07
C ILE A 123 -3.53 -8.82 5.59
N ALA A 124 -3.89 -7.78 6.31
CA ALA A 124 -3.86 -7.79 7.76
C ALA A 124 -4.91 -8.74 8.34
N GLU A 125 -4.52 -9.55 9.33
CA GLU A 125 -5.47 -10.26 10.17
C GLU A 125 -6.15 -9.32 11.17
N ASP A 126 -7.27 -9.77 11.73
CA ASP A 126 -8.09 -8.98 12.63
C ASP A 126 -7.28 -8.44 13.83
N GLY A 127 -7.50 -7.16 14.14
CA GLY A 127 -6.83 -6.49 15.24
C GLY A 127 -5.39 -6.01 14.98
N LEU A 128 -4.75 -6.39 13.86
CA LEU A 128 -3.37 -6.00 13.53
C LEU A 128 -3.20 -4.47 13.51
N PHE A 129 -4.10 -3.76 12.86
CA PHE A 129 -4.01 -2.30 12.75
C PHE A 129 -4.12 -1.62 14.12
N ALA A 130 -5.06 -2.06 14.94
CA ALA A 130 -5.25 -1.53 16.30
C ALA A 130 -4.03 -1.81 17.20
N SER A 131 -3.43 -3.02 17.11
CA SER A 131 -2.21 -3.37 17.82
C SER A 131 -1.05 -2.47 17.42
N ARG A 132 -0.79 -2.33 16.11
CA ARG A 132 0.31 -1.50 15.59
C ARG A 132 0.12 -0.01 15.83
N MET A 133 -1.14 0.43 15.88
CA MET A 133 -1.44 1.82 16.23
C MET A 133 -1.14 2.13 17.69
N ARG A 134 -1.45 1.21 18.61
CA ARG A 134 -1.07 1.36 20.03
C ARG A 134 0.44 1.38 20.26
N LYS A 135 1.20 0.60 19.47
CA LYS A 135 2.68 0.55 19.55
C LYS A 135 3.36 1.80 19.00
N ASN A 136 2.72 2.50 18.06
CA ASN A 136 3.26 3.70 17.44
C ASN A 136 2.13 4.69 17.17
N SER A 137 1.94 5.61 18.09
CA SER A 137 0.88 6.63 18.08
C SER A 137 1.39 8.06 17.83
N SER A 138 2.66 8.23 17.44
CA SER A 138 3.27 9.56 17.24
C SER A 138 2.50 10.47 16.27
N PHE A 139 1.73 9.90 15.33
CA PHE A 139 0.88 10.69 14.43
C PHE A 139 -0.33 11.34 15.14
N LEU A 140 -0.62 10.93 16.39
CA LEU A 140 -1.65 11.53 17.25
C LEU A 140 -1.11 12.71 18.06
N ASP A 141 0.20 12.93 18.04
CA ASP A 141 0.81 14.05 18.74
C ASP A 141 0.17 15.35 18.22
N ASN A 142 -0.37 16.13 19.17
CA ASN A 142 -1.15 17.35 18.90
C ASN A 142 -2.55 17.14 18.27
N ALA A 143 -3.07 15.92 18.20
CA ALA A 143 -4.45 15.70 17.77
C ALA A 143 -5.43 16.27 18.79
N LYS A 144 -6.41 17.07 18.34
CA LYS A 144 -7.45 17.64 19.21
C LYS A 144 -8.49 16.60 19.64
N GLU A 145 -8.77 15.64 18.78
CA GLU A 145 -9.76 14.58 18.96
C GLU A 145 -9.12 13.20 18.69
N PRO A 146 -8.15 12.74 19.51
CA PRO A 146 -7.33 11.56 19.21
C PRO A 146 -8.17 10.28 19.05
N GLU A 147 -9.21 10.08 19.87
CA GLU A 147 -10.08 8.91 19.77
C GLU A 147 -10.81 8.85 18.42
N LYS A 148 -11.33 9.98 17.96
CA LYS A 148 -12.01 10.07 16.66
C LYS A 148 -11.04 9.87 15.48
N VAL A 149 -9.82 10.42 15.59
CA VAL A 149 -8.75 10.18 14.62
C VAL A 149 -8.43 8.69 14.52
N VAL A 150 -8.27 8.02 15.65
CA VAL A 150 -8.01 6.57 15.73
C VAL A 150 -9.15 5.78 15.10
N ALA A 151 -10.40 6.04 15.52
CA ALA A 151 -11.57 5.33 15.03
C ALA A 151 -11.70 5.46 13.49
N ASN A 152 -11.56 6.67 12.97
CA ASN A 152 -11.66 6.94 11.54
C ASN A 152 -10.50 6.36 10.74
N TYR A 153 -9.28 6.40 11.28
CA TYR A 153 -8.12 5.77 10.66
C TYR A 153 -8.25 4.25 10.57
N LEU A 154 -8.67 3.61 11.67
CA LEU A 154 -8.89 2.16 11.73
C LEU A 154 -9.99 1.76 10.75
N HIS A 155 -11.15 2.43 10.79
CA HIS A 155 -12.25 2.14 9.87
C HIS A 155 -11.82 2.19 8.40
N ARG A 156 -11.09 3.24 8.00
CA ARG A 156 -10.58 3.35 6.63
C ARG A 156 -9.58 2.24 6.28
N SER A 157 -8.67 1.91 7.21
CA SER A 157 -7.65 0.89 6.99
C SER A 157 -8.26 -0.51 6.88
N GLU A 158 -9.25 -0.82 7.71
CA GLU A 158 -10.01 -2.08 7.69
C GLU A 158 -10.86 -2.20 6.41
N TRP A 159 -11.54 -1.10 6.02
CA TRP A 159 -12.26 -1.07 4.75
C TRP A 159 -11.32 -1.36 3.57
N HIS A 160 -10.18 -0.69 3.51
CA HIS A 160 -9.21 -0.89 2.44
C HIS A 160 -8.65 -2.33 2.44
N ASN A 161 -8.32 -2.87 3.60
CA ASN A 161 -7.83 -4.23 3.75
C ASN A 161 -8.84 -5.27 3.24
N ARG A 162 -10.12 -5.11 3.62
CA ARG A 162 -11.21 -5.97 3.15
C ARG A 162 -11.39 -5.86 1.64
N THR A 163 -11.38 -4.66 1.08
CA THR A 163 -11.48 -4.44 -0.37
C THR A 163 -10.35 -5.13 -1.12
N LEU A 164 -9.10 -5.04 -0.61
CA LEU A 164 -7.97 -5.75 -1.22
C LEU A 164 -8.16 -7.26 -1.17
N LEU A 165 -8.58 -7.82 -0.03
CA LEU A 165 -8.83 -9.25 0.11
C LEU A 165 -9.93 -9.73 -0.86
N GLU A 166 -11.06 -9.04 -0.93
CA GLU A 166 -12.16 -9.34 -1.85
C GLU A 166 -11.68 -9.37 -3.31
N GLN A 167 -10.90 -8.37 -3.72
CA GLN A 167 -10.33 -8.34 -5.07
C GLN A 167 -9.28 -9.44 -5.30
N CYS A 168 -8.43 -9.74 -4.31
CA CYS A 168 -7.47 -10.83 -4.42
C CYS A 168 -8.19 -12.18 -4.64
N VAL A 169 -9.24 -12.45 -3.87
CA VAL A 169 -10.04 -13.68 -3.99
C VAL A 169 -10.75 -13.73 -5.35
N ALA A 170 -11.44 -12.67 -5.73
CA ALA A 170 -12.18 -12.60 -6.99
C ALA A 170 -11.28 -12.78 -8.23
N LEU A 171 -10.07 -12.21 -8.19
CA LEU A 171 -9.11 -12.23 -9.27
C LEU A 171 -8.06 -13.33 -9.16
N LYS A 172 -8.16 -14.22 -8.14
CA LYS A 172 -7.23 -15.31 -7.84
C LYS A 172 -5.78 -14.82 -7.73
N ARG A 173 -5.57 -13.70 -7.00
CA ARG A 173 -4.25 -13.12 -6.77
C ARG A 173 -3.55 -13.74 -5.58
N LYS A 174 -2.21 -13.75 -5.62
CA LYS A 174 -1.38 -14.17 -4.49
C LYS A 174 -1.48 -13.16 -3.35
N TYR A 175 -1.78 -13.61 -2.15
CA TYR A 175 -1.76 -12.77 -0.96
C TYR A 175 -1.27 -13.55 0.26
N ILE A 176 -0.78 -12.84 1.25
CA ILE A 176 -0.32 -13.37 2.53
C ILE A 176 -1.14 -12.72 3.63
N ARG A 177 -1.68 -13.51 4.54
CA ARG A 177 -2.31 -13.03 5.76
C ARG A 177 -1.22 -12.71 6.78
N VAL A 178 -1.22 -11.48 7.26
CA VAL A 178 -0.18 -10.96 8.16
C VAL A 178 -0.73 -10.85 9.56
N GLU A 179 -0.13 -11.62 10.48
CA GLU A 179 -0.35 -11.54 11.91
C GLU A 179 0.68 -10.63 12.59
N ASP A 180 0.36 -10.15 13.80
CA ASP A 180 1.26 -9.27 14.57
C ASP A 180 2.55 -9.97 15.05
N SER A 181 2.52 -11.29 15.12
CA SER A 181 3.65 -12.17 15.48
C SER A 181 4.65 -12.37 14.33
N MET A 182 4.23 -12.21 13.08
CA MET A 182 5.07 -12.51 11.91
C MET A 182 6.21 -11.50 11.75
N ALA A 183 7.43 -12.03 11.68
CA ALA A 183 8.59 -11.22 11.35
C ALA A 183 8.66 -10.91 9.84
N PRO A 184 9.19 -9.74 9.43
CA PRO A 184 9.32 -9.40 8.00
C PRO A 184 10.07 -10.44 7.16
N ARG A 185 11.04 -11.15 7.76
CA ARG A 185 11.82 -12.20 7.09
C ARG A 185 10.97 -13.43 6.77
N GLU A 186 10.01 -13.76 7.61
CA GLU A 186 9.07 -14.87 7.40
C GLU A 186 8.13 -14.56 6.24
N ILE A 187 7.60 -13.32 6.19
CA ILE A 187 6.77 -12.86 5.07
C ILE A 187 7.56 -12.91 3.75
N VAL A 188 8.81 -12.45 3.74
CA VAL A 188 9.67 -12.55 2.54
C VAL A 188 9.90 -14.00 2.13
N ALA A 189 10.12 -14.91 3.08
CA ALA A 189 10.30 -16.34 2.79
C ALA A 189 9.03 -16.96 2.16
N GLU A 190 7.86 -16.60 2.67
CA GLU A 190 6.58 -17.04 2.11
C GLU A 190 6.36 -16.47 0.70
N ILE A 191 6.66 -15.20 0.45
CA ILE A 191 6.60 -14.61 -0.90
C ILE A 191 7.51 -15.38 -1.87
N LEU A 192 8.74 -15.71 -1.45
CA LEU A 192 9.70 -16.44 -2.28
C LEU A 192 9.20 -17.85 -2.64
N SER A 193 8.42 -18.48 -1.78
CA SER A 193 7.82 -19.80 -2.07
C SER A 193 6.71 -19.73 -3.13
N MET A 194 6.22 -18.54 -3.45
CA MET A 194 5.18 -18.32 -4.45
C MET A 194 5.74 -18.01 -5.85
N LEU A 195 7.06 -17.75 -5.98
CA LEU A 195 7.72 -17.50 -7.26
C LEU A 195 7.91 -18.80 -8.05
#